data_be012e72dff2b55bed6f4056c77faeea
#
_entry.id   be012e72dff2b55bed6f4056c77faeea
#
_cell.length_a   1.000
_cell.length_b   1.000
_cell.length_c   1.000
_cell.angle_alpha   90.00
_cell.angle_beta   90.00
_cell.angle_gamma   90.00
#
_symmetry.space_group_name_H-M   'P 1'
#
loop_
_entity.id
_entity.type
_entity.pdbx_description
1 polymer ?
#
loop_
_entity_poly.entity_id
_entity_poly.type
_entity_poly.pdbx_seq_one_letter_code
_entity_poly.pdbx_strand_id
1 'polypeptide(L)'
;MIVAVAAIVAVAVVATGGDGEQDKKSPTESSGTPRRSPSPSLSIPSELPSLPSEVPSVLPTLPSGVPSGLVPSDLPSLFPSVASDEVPYYMLKKGDCFDTNDGQPGQAAKRSCTKPHDAEVVKVAELNGSYSTDAALKKAASTLCASTLERKAARQPPGTVRGTLVQYPDSSGYEIGIDKVACSLAADVGSGTHKLTKPLT
;
A
#
# COMPACT_ATOMS: atom_id res chain seq x y z
N MET A 1 29.93 -23.36 30.11
CA MET A 1 30.75 -22.29 29.51
C MET A 1 29.84 -21.37 28.75
N ILE A 2 29.58 -20.19 29.32
CA ILE A 2 28.72 -19.17 28.72
C ILE A 2 29.64 -18.12 28.12
N VAL A 3 29.63 -17.98 26.80
CA VAL A 3 30.34 -16.91 26.10
C VAL A 3 29.30 -15.83 25.76
N ALA A 4 29.30 -14.74 26.53
CA ALA A 4 28.56 -13.55 26.22
C ALA A 4 29.35 -12.70 25.22
N VAL A 5 28.83 -12.53 24.01
CA VAL A 5 29.35 -11.59 23.01
C VAL A 5 28.51 -10.31 23.11
N ALA A 6 29.06 -9.30 23.76
CA ALA A 6 28.50 -7.95 23.75
C ALA A 6 29.00 -7.21 22.48
N ALA A 7 28.11 -6.95 21.54
CA ALA A 7 28.37 -6.09 20.40
C ALA A 7 28.09 -4.63 20.79
N ILE A 8 29.15 -3.85 20.96
CA ILE A 8 29.07 -2.39 21.18
C ILE A 8 28.97 -1.75 19.79
N VAL A 9 27.83 -1.15 19.48
CA VAL A 9 27.67 -0.30 18.31
C VAL A 9 28.02 1.13 18.72
N ALA A 10 29.18 1.61 18.30
CA ALA A 10 29.59 3.00 18.47
C ALA A 10 28.93 3.84 17.35
N VAL A 11 28.04 4.73 17.74
CA VAL A 11 27.48 5.77 16.83
C VAL A 11 28.45 6.97 16.87
N ALA A 12 29.19 7.18 15.80
CA ALA A 12 29.98 8.38 15.60
C ALA A 12 29.07 9.51 15.07
N VAL A 13 28.79 10.50 15.91
CA VAL A 13 28.15 11.75 15.52
C VAL A 13 29.26 12.67 15.01
N VAL A 14 29.34 12.88 13.70
CA VAL A 14 30.19 13.89 13.09
C VAL A 14 29.43 15.20 13.08
N ALA A 15 29.76 16.09 14.04
CA ALA A 15 29.38 17.49 14.04
C ALA A 15 30.39 18.26 13.18
N THR A 16 30.02 18.66 11.97
CA THR A 16 30.77 19.66 11.20
C THR A 16 30.20 21.03 11.51
N GLY A 17 30.85 21.73 12.42
CA GLY A 17 30.71 23.15 12.58
C GLY A 17 31.43 23.87 11.42
N GLY A 18 30.79 24.85 10.85
CA GLY A 18 31.33 25.79 9.89
C GLY A 18 30.98 27.20 10.34
N ASP A 19 31.94 27.86 10.96
CA ASP A 19 31.94 29.31 11.22
C ASP A 19 32.09 30.07 9.91
N GLY A 20 31.34 31.14 9.74
CA GLY A 20 31.41 32.05 8.59
C GLY A 20 30.63 33.32 8.86
N GLU A 21 31.26 34.17 9.50
CA GLU A 21 31.38 35.63 9.65
C GLU A 21 30.34 36.55 9.01
N GLN A 22 29.94 37.49 9.83
CA GLN A 22 29.14 38.71 9.67
C GLN A 22 29.42 39.52 8.40
N ASP A 23 28.34 40.06 7.77
CA ASP A 23 28.34 41.46 7.39
C ASP A 23 26.94 42.08 7.45
N LYS A 24 26.88 43.17 8.22
CA LYS A 24 25.74 44.08 8.37
C LYS A 24 25.57 44.89 7.10
N LYS A 25 24.33 45.02 6.60
CA LYS A 25 23.76 46.31 6.14
C LYS A 25 22.27 46.16 5.87
N SER A 26 21.46 46.82 6.65
CA SER A 26 20.14 47.38 6.32
C SER A 26 20.32 48.86 5.99
N PRO A 27 19.32 49.61 5.51
CA PRO A 27 18.04 49.28 4.88
C PRO A 27 17.84 50.05 3.56
N THR A 28 16.86 49.67 2.74
CA THR A 28 16.13 50.68 1.92
C THR A 28 14.75 50.12 1.56
N GLU A 29 13.74 50.83 2.04
CA GLU A 29 12.36 50.71 1.60
C GLU A 29 12.24 50.98 0.09
N SER A 30 11.52 50.14 -0.61
CA SER A 30 10.95 50.52 -1.88
C SER A 30 9.57 49.85 -2.05
N SER A 31 8.57 50.70 -1.93
CA SER A 31 7.20 50.48 -2.26
C SER A 31 7.06 49.98 -3.70
N GLY A 32 6.62 48.74 -3.88
CA GLY A 32 6.30 48.16 -5.19
C GLY A 32 4.88 47.60 -5.18
N THR A 33 3.99 48.36 -5.78
CA THR A 33 2.57 48.09 -6.07
C THR A 33 2.32 46.66 -6.58
N PRO A 34 1.31 45.92 -6.10
CA PRO A 34 0.98 44.61 -6.64
C PRO A 34 0.37 44.76 -8.04
N ARG A 35 1.13 44.34 -9.03
CA ARG A 35 0.61 44.15 -10.41
C ARG A 35 -0.38 42.97 -10.39
N ARG A 36 -1.66 43.30 -10.59
CA ARG A 36 -2.68 42.32 -10.91
C ARG A 36 -2.32 41.65 -12.23
N SER A 37 -2.02 40.36 -12.21
CA SER A 37 -2.01 39.51 -13.39
C SER A 37 -3.45 39.30 -13.85
N PRO A 38 -3.77 39.49 -15.13
CA PRO A 38 -5.07 39.13 -15.66
C PRO A 38 -5.21 37.61 -15.69
N SER A 39 -6.26 37.10 -15.05
CA SER A 39 -6.70 35.72 -15.22
C SER A 39 -7.07 35.48 -16.68
N PRO A 40 -6.58 34.41 -17.32
CA PRO A 40 -7.11 34.02 -18.62
C PRO A 40 -8.54 33.50 -18.44
N SER A 41 -9.50 34.24 -18.95
CA SER A 41 -10.88 33.78 -19.14
C SER A 41 -10.87 32.67 -20.18
N LEU A 42 -10.99 31.43 -19.77
CA LEU A 42 -11.29 30.32 -20.65
C LEU A 42 -12.77 30.44 -21.06
N SER A 43 -13.02 30.96 -22.23
CA SER A 43 -14.32 30.88 -22.89
C SER A 43 -14.55 29.41 -23.28
N ILE A 44 -15.45 28.75 -22.58
CA ILE A 44 -15.92 27.41 -22.97
C ILE A 44 -16.86 27.61 -24.16
N PRO A 45 -16.63 26.99 -25.31
CA PRO A 45 -17.58 26.99 -26.40
C PRO A 45 -18.88 26.30 -25.96
N SER A 46 -20.00 27.00 -26.08
CA SER A 46 -21.33 26.52 -25.70
C SER A 46 -22.01 25.65 -26.76
N GLU A 47 -21.24 25.03 -27.63
CA GLU A 47 -21.80 24.08 -28.60
C GLU A 47 -21.30 22.67 -28.29
N LEU A 48 -22.06 21.99 -27.42
CA LEU A 48 -22.03 20.55 -27.34
C LEU A 48 -22.78 20.01 -28.59
N PRO A 49 -22.12 19.19 -29.44
CA PRO A 49 -22.84 18.50 -30.50
C PRO A 49 -23.87 17.57 -29.86
N SER A 50 -25.14 17.73 -30.29
CA SER A 50 -26.25 16.88 -29.89
C SER A 50 -25.91 15.42 -30.22
N LEU A 51 -25.83 14.57 -29.22
CA LEU A 51 -25.69 13.13 -29.40
C LEU A 51 -26.92 12.63 -30.18
N PRO A 52 -26.74 11.80 -31.22
CA PRO A 52 -27.86 11.18 -31.93
C PRO A 52 -28.65 10.27 -30.96
N SER A 53 -29.95 10.54 -30.87
CA SER A 53 -30.92 9.82 -30.01
C SER A 53 -31.32 8.45 -30.52
N GLU A 54 -30.60 7.88 -31.48
CA GLU A 54 -30.90 6.54 -31.96
C GLU A 54 -29.87 5.55 -31.42
N VAL A 55 -30.15 5.03 -30.25
CA VAL A 55 -29.55 3.78 -29.78
C VAL A 55 -30.29 2.65 -30.52
N PRO A 56 -29.63 1.85 -31.40
CA PRO A 56 -30.29 0.74 -32.03
C PRO A 56 -30.70 -0.27 -30.97
N SER A 57 -32.03 -0.47 -30.83
CA SER A 57 -32.64 -1.39 -29.88
C SER A 57 -32.51 -2.88 -30.31
N VAL A 58 -31.55 -3.19 -31.14
CA VAL A 58 -31.29 -4.58 -31.56
C VAL A 58 -30.03 -5.06 -30.85
N LEU A 59 -30.19 -5.54 -29.62
CA LEU A 59 -29.23 -6.48 -29.06
C LEU A 59 -29.14 -7.69 -29.97
N PRO A 60 -27.97 -8.05 -30.51
CA PRO A 60 -27.84 -9.31 -31.23
C PRO A 60 -28.20 -10.43 -30.27
N THR A 61 -29.27 -11.14 -30.58
CA THR A 61 -29.68 -12.37 -29.90
C THR A 61 -28.51 -13.33 -30.02
N LEU A 62 -27.84 -13.63 -28.94
CA LEU A 62 -26.82 -14.67 -28.88
C LEU A 62 -27.47 -15.96 -29.38
N PRO A 63 -26.89 -16.67 -30.38
CA PRO A 63 -27.43 -17.92 -30.84
C PRO A 63 -27.46 -18.90 -29.67
N SER A 64 -28.66 -19.38 -29.32
CA SER A 64 -28.95 -20.37 -28.26
C SER A 64 -28.45 -21.77 -28.57
N GLY A 65 -27.38 -21.91 -29.32
CA GLY A 65 -26.85 -23.16 -29.79
C GLY A 65 -25.32 -23.24 -29.67
N VAL A 66 -24.78 -23.02 -28.49
CA VAL A 66 -23.39 -23.43 -28.22
C VAL A 66 -23.46 -24.95 -27.97
N PRO A 67 -22.92 -25.80 -28.88
CA PRO A 67 -22.92 -27.25 -28.64
C PRO A 67 -22.10 -27.49 -27.36
N SER A 68 -22.74 -28.14 -26.38
CA SER A 68 -22.16 -28.45 -25.03
C SER A 68 -20.91 -29.35 -25.07
N GLY A 69 -20.36 -29.60 -26.22
CA GLY A 69 -19.23 -30.50 -26.44
C GLY A 69 -17.93 -29.81 -26.84
N LEU A 70 -17.86 -28.46 -26.92
CA LEU A 70 -16.66 -27.74 -27.35
C LEU A 70 -15.95 -26.97 -26.23
N VAL A 71 -16.37 -27.14 -24.99
CA VAL A 71 -15.59 -26.64 -23.85
C VAL A 71 -14.56 -27.73 -23.53
N PRO A 72 -13.27 -27.52 -23.83
CA PRO A 72 -12.27 -28.49 -23.42
C PRO A 72 -12.33 -28.62 -21.90
N SER A 73 -12.44 -29.85 -21.41
CA SER A 73 -12.52 -30.16 -19.96
C SER A 73 -11.25 -29.70 -19.17
N ASP A 74 -10.24 -29.19 -19.87
CA ASP A 74 -8.97 -28.77 -19.34
C ASP A 74 -8.88 -27.24 -19.09
N LEU A 75 -9.95 -26.46 -19.35
CA LEU A 75 -9.97 -25.02 -19.06
C LEU A 75 -9.76 -24.68 -17.57
N PRO A 76 -10.20 -25.48 -16.58
CA PRO A 76 -9.90 -25.20 -15.17
C PRO A 76 -8.42 -25.21 -14.83
N SER A 77 -7.58 -25.89 -15.61
CA SER A 77 -6.14 -25.99 -15.35
C SER A 77 -5.31 -24.81 -15.84
N LEU A 78 -5.91 -23.91 -16.61
CA LEU A 78 -5.22 -22.71 -17.11
C LEU A 78 -5.37 -21.49 -16.20
N PHE A 79 -6.28 -21.53 -15.24
CA PHE A 79 -6.39 -20.52 -14.20
C PHE A 79 -5.77 -21.09 -12.92
N PRO A 80 -4.75 -20.44 -12.33
CA PRO A 80 -4.33 -20.86 -11.01
C PRO A 80 -5.55 -20.83 -10.12
N SER A 81 -5.84 -21.96 -9.46
CA SER A 81 -6.91 -22.05 -8.46
C SER A 81 -6.59 -21.07 -7.36
N VAL A 82 -7.10 -19.84 -7.44
CA VAL A 82 -7.13 -18.93 -6.30
C VAL A 82 -8.02 -19.63 -5.28
N ALA A 83 -7.45 -20.04 -4.16
CA ALA A 83 -8.26 -20.55 -3.06
C ALA A 83 -9.32 -19.49 -2.76
N SER A 84 -10.55 -19.91 -2.53
CA SER A 84 -11.71 -19.00 -2.40
C SER A 84 -11.59 -17.96 -1.28
N ASP A 85 -10.58 -18.08 -0.45
CA ASP A 85 -10.24 -17.20 0.69
C ASP A 85 -8.99 -16.32 0.42
N GLU A 86 -8.31 -16.48 -0.72
CA GLU A 86 -7.21 -15.60 -1.14
C GLU A 86 -7.73 -14.30 -1.75
N VAL A 87 -7.19 -13.19 -1.27
CA VAL A 87 -7.51 -11.85 -1.76
C VAL A 87 -6.24 -11.06 -1.96
N PRO A 88 -6.19 -10.15 -2.93
CA PRO A 88 -5.11 -9.17 -3.02
C PRO A 88 -5.03 -8.31 -1.74
N TYR A 89 -3.81 -7.97 -1.29
CA TYR A 89 -3.60 -7.21 -0.05
C TYR A 89 -4.38 -5.88 -0.01
N TYR A 90 -4.58 -5.23 -1.15
CA TYR A 90 -5.30 -3.96 -1.23
C TYR A 90 -6.81 -4.10 -0.99
N MET A 91 -7.33 -5.32 -0.92
CA MET A 91 -8.70 -5.63 -0.51
C MET A 91 -8.83 -5.92 0.98
N LEU A 92 -7.71 -6.04 1.70
CA LEU A 92 -7.72 -6.23 3.15
C LEU A 92 -8.28 -5.00 3.85
N LYS A 93 -8.91 -5.25 4.99
CA LYS A 93 -9.49 -4.21 5.86
C LYS A 93 -8.82 -4.27 7.23
N LYS A 94 -8.86 -3.15 7.96
CA LYS A 94 -8.41 -3.13 9.35
C LYS A 94 -9.14 -4.20 10.17
N GLY A 95 -8.37 -5.00 10.91
CA GLY A 95 -8.84 -6.13 11.71
C GLY A 95 -8.93 -7.46 10.96
N ASP A 96 -8.64 -7.49 9.66
CA ASP A 96 -8.52 -8.75 8.92
C ASP A 96 -7.29 -9.53 9.39
N CYS A 97 -7.51 -10.81 9.68
CA CYS A 97 -6.47 -11.77 9.97
C CYS A 97 -6.22 -12.64 8.73
N PHE A 98 -4.96 -12.95 8.45
CA PHE A 98 -4.60 -13.65 7.23
C PHE A 98 -3.30 -14.42 7.35
N ASP A 99 -3.14 -15.42 6.47
CA ASP A 99 -1.86 -16.04 6.20
C ASP A 99 -1.21 -15.40 4.98
N THR A 100 0.11 -15.29 5.02
CA THR A 100 0.92 -14.87 3.86
C THR A 100 1.09 -16.03 2.91
N ASN A 101 1.18 -15.73 1.62
CA ASN A 101 1.48 -16.72 0.60
C ASN A 101 2.86 -16.40 -0.01
N ASP A 102 3.89 -17.14 0.40
CA ASP A 102 5.27 -16.94 -0.09
C ASP A 102 5.39 -17.23 -1.60
N GLY A 103 4.51 -18.07 -2.15
CA GLY A 103 4.46 -18.37 -3.58
C GLY A 103 3.77 -17.30 -4.42
N GLN A 104 2.99 -16.41 -3.79
CA GLN A 104 2.25 -15.35 -4.47
C GLN A 104 2.35 -14.05 -3.68
N PRO A 105 3.44 -13.31 -3.80
CA PRO A 105 3.61 -12.02 -3.13
C PRO A 105 2.43 -11.07 -3.46
N GLY A 106 1.91 -10.41 -2.44
CA GLY A 106 0.75 -9.52 -2.61
C GLY A 106 -0.62 -10.19 -2.47
N GLN A 107 -0.68 -11.51 -2.33
CA GLN A 107 -1.90 -12.24 -1.96
C GLN A 107 -1.92 -12.51 -0.45
N ALA A 108 -3.13 -12.59 0.10
CA ALA A 108 -3.38 -12.88 1.50
C ALA A 108 -4.54 -13.87 1.62
N ALA A 109 -4.31 -14.98 2.30
CA ALA A 109 -5.37 -15.93 2.60
C ALA A 109 -6.08 -15.48 3.89
N LYS A 110 -7.32 -15.00 3.78
CA LYS A 110 -8.09 -14.52 4.95
C LYS A 110 -8.38 -15.66 5.92
N ARG A 111 -8.23 -15.38 7.21
CA ARG A 111 -8.46 -16.33 8.30
C ARG A 111 -9.34 -15.73 9.39
N SER A 112 -10.01 -16.59 10.14
CA SER A 112 -10.60 -16.17 11.41
C SER A 112 -9.50 -15.82 12.40
N CYS A 113 -9.60 -14.66 13.05
CA CYS A 113 -8.60 -14.23 14.06
C CYS A 113 -8.55 -15.12 15.32
N THR A 114 -9.52 -16.03 15.49
CA THR A 114 -9.53 -17.03 16.56
C THR A 114 -8.84 -18.34 16.18
N LYS A 115 -8.35 -18.44 14.93
CA LYS A 115 -7.56 -19.56 14.43
C LYS A 115 -6.11 -19.12 14.20
N PRO A 116 -5.17 -20.06 14.11
CA PRO A 116 -3.78 -19.72 13.78
C PRO A 116 -3.71 -18.94 12.46
N HIS A 117 -3.00 -17.81 12.48
CA HIS A 117 -2.80 -16.93 11.33
C HIS A 117 -1.46 -16.18 11.44
N ASP A 118 -0.93 -15.70 10.33
CA ASP A 118 0.37 -15.05 10.31
C ASP A 118 0.33 -13.61 10.79
N ALA A 119 -0.66 -12.86 10.36
CA ALA A 119 -0.71 -11.43 10.60
C ALA A 119 -2.14 -10.89 10.75
N GLU A 120 -2.25 -9.73 11.40
CA GLU A 120 -3.48 -8.94 11.50
C GLU A 120 -3.26 -7.52 11.00
N VAL A 121 -4.18 -7.02 10.18
CA VAL A 121 -4.15 -5.66 9.65
C VAL A 121 -4.50 -4.65 10.74
N VAL A 122 -3.56 -3.81 11.10
CA VAL A 122 -3.73 -2.75 12.11
C VAL A 122 -4.28 -1.47 11.50
N LYS A 123 -3.84 -1.16 10.28
CA LYS A 123 -4.23 0.06 9.56
C LYS A 123 -4.22 -0.20 8.06
N VAL A 124 -5.18 0.38 7.36
CA VAL A 124 -5.11 0.58 5.92
C VAL A 124 -4.92 2.07 5.67
N ALA A 125 -4.02 2.42 4.76
CA ALA A 125 -3.72 3.79 4.37
C ALA A 125 -3.64 3.88 2.84
N GLU A 126 -3.62 5.10 2.32
CA GLU A 126 -3.46 5.38 0.90
C GLU A 126 -2.17 6.17 0.69
N LEU A 127 -1.45 5.84 -0.38
CA LEU A 127 -0.28 6.60 -0.82
C LEU A 127 -0.77 7.87 -1.53
N ASN A 128 -0.32 9.02 -1.04
CA ASN A 128 -0.62 10.31 -1.64
C ASN A 128 0.69 10.95 -2.10
N GLY A 129 0.82 11.20 -3.39
CA GLY A 129 2.01 11.82 -3.98
C GLY A 129 2.37 11.22 -5.33
N SER A 130 3.53 11.57 -5.85
CA SER A 130 4.06 11.01 -7.10
C SER A 130 5.28 10.16 -6.77
N TYR A 131 5.21 8.88 -7.06
CA TYR A 131 6.27 7.91 -6.81
C TYR A 131 6.60 7.20 -8.13
N SER A 132 7.86 7.26 -8.54
CA SER A 132 8.34 6.70 -9.80
C SER A 132 9.18 5.42 -9.63
N THR A 133 9.39 4.99 -8.39
CA THR A 133 10.21 3.80 -8.10
C THR A 133 9.64 2.99 -6.93
N ASP A 134 9.84 1.68 -6.96
CA ASP A 134 9.45 0.78 -5.87
C ASP A 134 10.13 1.15 -4.54
N ALA A 135 11.36 1.65 -4.59
CA ALA A 135 12.07 2.09 -3.39
C ALA A 135 11.40 3.31 -2.73
N ALA A 136 10.89 4.25 -3.53
CA ALA A 136 10.14 5.40 -3.03
C ALA A 136 8.79 4.98 -2.45
N LEU A 137 8.07 4.09 -3.12
CA LEU A 137 6.81 3.50 -2.65
C LEU A 137 7.01 2.76 -1.33
N LYS A 138 8.03 1.91 -1.25
CA LYS A 138 8.41 1.20 -0.02
C LYS A 138 8.66 2.14 1.14
N LYS A 139 9.45 3.19 0.90
CA LYS A 139 9.77 4.19 1.92
C LYS A 139 8.52 4.93 2.41
N ALA A 140 7.68 5.39 1.50
CA ALA A 140 6.44 6.08 1.81
C ALA A 140 5.48 5.17 2.61
N ALA A 141 5.24 3.94 2.16
CA ALA A 141 4.42 2.96 2.82
C ALA A 141 4.92 2.64 4.24
N SER A 142 6.22 2.41 4.40
CA SER A 142 6.83 2.15 5.70
C SER A 142 6.64 3.34 6.65
N THR A 143 6.80 4.56 6.17
CA THR A 143 6.59 5.78 6.96
C THR A 143 5.13 5.93 7.40
N LEU A 144 4.17 5.65 6.50
CA LEU A 144 2.74 5.70 6.81
C LEU A 144 2.31 4.69 7.90
N CYS A 145 2.99 3.56 7.97
CA CYS A 145 2.67 2.48 8.90
C CYS A 145 3.36 2.61 10.26
N ALA A 146 4.59 3.13 10.29
CA ALA A 146 5.53 3.02 11.42
C ALA A 146 4.90 3.36 12.77
N SER A 147 4.43 4.58 12.98
CA SER A 147 3.91 5.02 14.28
C SER A 147 2.69 4.24 14.77
N THR A 148 1.86 3.76 13.85
CA THR A 148 0.67 2.97 14.21
C THR A 148 1.04 1.56 14.60
N LEU A 149 1.97 0.93 13.85
CA LEU A 149 2.46 -0.41 14.15
C LEU A 149 3.22 -0.43 15.48
N GLU A 150 4.12 0.53 15.73
CA GLU A 150 4.85 0.65 16.99
C GLU A 150 3.92 0.77 18.20
N ARG A 151 2.94 1.68 18.14
CA ARG A 151 1.97 1.85 19.24
C ARG A 151 1.11 0.63 19.47
N LYS A 152 0.72 -0.08 18.41
CA LYS A 152 -0.10 -1.29 18.53
C LYS A 152 0.73 -2.46 19.04
N ALA A 153 1.99 -2.61 18.58
CA ALA A 153 2.91 -3.65 19.03
C ALA A 153 3.24 -3.50 20.52
N ALA A 154 3.49 -2.26 20.98
CA ALA A 154 3.79 -1.96 22.38
C ALA A 154 2.66 -2.33 23.37
N ARG A 155 1.44 -2.49 22.87
CA ARG A 155 0.28 -2.91 23.69
C ARG A 155 0.11 -4.43 23.76
N GLN A 156 0.82 -5.19 22.92
CA GLN A 156 0.70 -6.62 22.90
C GLN A 156 1.53 -7.26 24.01
N PRO A 157 1.11 -8.41 24.55
CA PRO A 157 1.95 -9.19 25.45
C PRO A 157 3.31 -9.50 24.81
N PRO A 158 4.40 -9.51 25.60
CA PRO A 158 5.73 -9.82 25.09
C PRO A 158 5.74 -11.15 24.32
N GLY A 159 6.39 -11.17 23.16
CA GLY A 159 6.52 -12.36 22.33
C GLY A 159 5.31 -12.69 21.44
N THR A 160 4.18 -11.98 21.57
CA THR A 160 3.01 -12.18 20.70
C THR A 160 3.29 -11.76 19.28
N VAL A 161 3.90 -10.59 19.11
CA VAL A 161 4.28 -10.01 17.83
C VAL A 161 5.79 -9.95 17.74
N ARG A 162 6.34 -10.43 16.64
CA ARG A 162 7.80 -10.44 16.38
C ARG A 162 8.19 -9.65 15.13
N GLY A 163 7.20 -9.21 14.36
CA GLY A 163 7.46 -8.46 13.16
C GLY A 163 6.33 -7.59 12.69
N THR A 164 6.65 -6.81 11.66
CA THR A 164 5.70 -5.97 10.95
C THR A 164 5.68 -6.39 9.49
N LEU A 165 4.49 -6.42 8.89
CA LEU A 165 4.30 -6.65 7.47
C LEU A 165 3.63 -5.42 6.87
N VAL A 166 4.32 -4.79 5.92
CA VAL A 166 3.79 -3.64 5.17
C VAL A 166 3.66 -4.06 3.71
N GLN A 167 2.42 -4.17 3.25
CA GLN A 167 2.10 -4.49 1.86
C GLN A 167 1.71 -3.20 1.15
N TYR A 168 2.26 -2.99 -0.05
CA TYR A 168 2.11 -1.78 -0.85
C TYR A 168 2.26 -2.14 -2.33
N PRO A 169 1.77 -1.31 -3.28
CA PRO A 169 1.92 -1.57 -4.70
C PRO A 169 3.37 -1.41 -5.14
N ASP A 170 3.75 -2.15 -6.17
CA ASP A 170 4.90 -1.81 -6.99
C ASP A 170 4.60 -0.59 -7.87
N SER A 171 5.58 -0.10 -8.62
CA SER A 171 5.42 1.06 -9.50
C SER A 171 4.35 0.84 -10.56
N SER A 172 4.25 -0.34 -11.14
CA SER A 172 3.24 -0.67 -12.15
C SER A 172 1.82 -0.72 -11.56
N GLY A 173 1.66 -1.30 -10.38
CA GLY A 173 0.39 -1.30 -9.66
C GLY A 173 -0.05 0.12 -9.27
N TYR A 174 0.91 0.96 -8.86
CA TYR A 174 0.63 2.34 -8.52
C TYR A 174 0.20 3.18 -9.73
N GLU A 175 0.83 2.99 -10.89
CA GLU A 175 0.47 3.65 -12.15
C GLU A 175 -0.97 3.34 -12.61
N ILE A 176 -1.47 2.15 -12.35
CA ILE A 176 -2.87 1.77 -12.65
C ILE A 176 -3.87 2.09 -11.54
N GLY A 177 -3.43 2.83 -10.49
CA GLY A 177 -4.30 3.36 -9.45
C GLY A 177 -4.43 2.51 -8.19
N ILE A 178 -3.57 1.51 -7.97
CA ILE A 178 -3.50 0.81 -6.69
C ILE A 178 -2.66 1.67 -5.75
N ASP A 179 -3.28 2.36 -4.82
CA ASP A 179 -2.65 3.28 -3.87
C ASP A 179 -2.69 2.80 -2.42
N LYS A 180 -3.37 1.67 -2.15
CA LYS A 180 -3.58 1.16 -0.80
C LYS A 180 -2.34 0.52 -0.20
N VAL A 181 -2.15 0.76 1.08
CA VAL A 181 -1.10 0.16 1.92
C VAL A 181 -1.76 -0.56 3.08
N ALA A 182 -1.44 -1.84 3.26
CA ALA A 182 -1.85 -2.60 4.43
C ALA A 182 -0.70 -2.66 5.45
N CYS A 183 -0.94 -2.11 6.63
CA CYS A 183 -0.01 -2.11 7.76
C CYS A 183 -0.42 -3.20 8.75
N SER A 184 0.35 -4.25 8.88
CA SER A 184 0.01 -5.42 9.69
C SER A 184 1.08 -5.74 10.72
N LEU A 185 0.66 -6.28 11.86
CA LEU A 185 1.55 -6.90 12.83
C LEU A 185 1.55 -8.41 12.61
N ALA A 186 2.72 -9.01 12.61
CA ALA A 186 2.91 -10.42 12.35
C ALA A 186 3.44 -11.16 13.58
N ALA A 187 3.00 -12.41 13.72
CA ALA A 187 3.53 -13.34 14.72
C ALA A 187 5.01 -13.60 14.48
N ASP A 188 5.37 -13.75 13.22
CA ASP A 188 6.73 -13.93 12.73
C ASP A 188 6.83 -13.36 11.31
N VAL A 189 8.04 -13.11 10.82
CA VAL A 189 8.29 -12.68 9.44
C VAL A 189 9.29 -13.63 8.79
N GLY A 190 8.95 -14.06 7.56
CA GLY A 190 9.74 -15.05 6.83
C GLY A 190 9.28 -16.48 7.15
N SER A 191 10.23 -17.43 7.17
CA SER A 191 9.95 -18.87 7.38
C SER A 191 9.58 -19.26 8.82
N GLY A 192 9.16 -18.30 9.63
CA GLY A 192 8.79 -18.54 11.02
C GLY A 192 7.56 -19.43 11.15
N THR A 193 7.56 -20.26 12.20
CA THR A 193 6.45 -21.17 12.52
C THR A 193 5.48 -20.63 13.56
N HIS A 194 5.78 -19.44 14.11
CA HIS A 194 4.93 -18.82 15.10
C HIS A 194 3.70 -18.20 14.47
N LYS A 195 2.54 -18.44 15.05
CA LYS A 195 1.25 -17.92 14.56
C LYS A 195 0.56 -17.12 15.67
N LEU A 196 -0.16 -16.10 15.28
CA LEU A 196 -1.17 -15.47 16.13
C LEU A 196 -2.35 -16.44 16.27
N THR A 197 -2.95 -16.52 17.46
CA THR A 197 -4.10 -17.39 17.74
C THR A 197 -5.30 -16.63 18.29
N LYS A 198 -5.15 -15.31 18.45
CA LYS A 198 -6.16 -14.40 18.98
C LYS A 198 -6.03 -13.05 18.27
N PRO A 199 -7.12 -12.27 18.19
CA PRO A 199 -7.05 -10.89 17.73
C PRO A 199 -6.07 -10.07 18.60
N LEU A 200 -5.41 -9.11 17.99
CA LEU A 200 -4.55 -8.16 18.69
C LEU A 200 -5.39 -7.19 19.54
N THR A 201 -4.93 -6.90 20.74
CA THR A 201 -5.60 -6.01 21.70
C THR A 201 -5.33 -4.53 21.44
#